data_39d2884251a8d480bb741f451f242757
#
_entry.id   39d2884251a8d480bb741f451f242757
#
_cell.length_a   1.000
_cell.length_b   1.000
_cell.length_c   1.000
_cell.angle_alpha   90.00
_cell.angle_beta   90.00
_cell.angle_gamma   90.00
#
_symmetry.space_group_name_H-M   'P 1'
#
loop_
_entity.id
_entity.type
_entity.pdbx_description
1 polymer ?
#
loop_
_entity_poly.entity_id
_entity_poly.type
_entity_poly.pdbx_seq_one_letter_code
_entity_poly.pdbx_strand_id
1 'polypeptide(L)'
;MKKLQKLTYCMGLATLGIPHAQAATPDSEKPNILFILCDDMGYGDLGCYGQPFIQTPCIDQMAQEGMRFTQAYAGSPVSAPSRATIMTGQHSGHGHVRGNKEYWLGEVWYGQNKEYAVTGQEPYDPQHIILPEIMKKNGYTTGMFGKWAGGYEGSTSTPDKRGVDEYFGYMCQFQAHLYYPNFLNSYSRAAGDTAVSRMILEDNIRYPMSGDDYFKRTQYSADLIHQKALEWLDKQDGKQPFYGFLTYTLPHAELVQPNDSILKKYKKQFFEDKTWGGQAGSRYNESVHTHAQFAGMISRLDAYVGEILAKLKEKGLDENTIVIFSSDNGPHEEGGADPTFFGRDGKLRGLKRQCYEGGIRIPFIVRWPGKVKAGVVNDHQLAFYDIMPTFCELVGDKRFPKKYLNKKLEGDCFDGISFAPTLLGNDEAQKAHDFLYWEFHETDQIGLRMGDWKMVVKKGVPHLYNLAEDIHEDHDVAAQHPDLVNQMKQVILREHRPNDLFPVTLPK
;
A
#
# COMPACT_ATOMS: atom_id res chain seq x y z
N MET A 1 21.97 -85.64 -11.79
CA MET A 1 21.63 -84.34 -12.36
C MET A 1 20.56 -83.72 -11.49
N LYS A 2 20.95 -82.83 -10.58
CA LYS A 2 20.05 -82.21 -9.56
C LYS A 2 19.61 -80.90 -10.00
N LYS A 3 18.28 -80.64 -10.10
CA LYS A 3 17.65 -79.31 -10.34
C LYS A 3 17.78 -78.44 -9.10
N LEU A 4 18.36 -77.26 -9.23
CA LEU A 4 18.32 -76.21 -8.22
C LEU A 4 17.05 -75.38 -8.40
N GLN A 5 16.16 -75.35 -7.41
CA GLN A 5 15.04 -74.41 -7.31
C GLN A 5 15.53 -73.12 -6.67
N LYS A 6 15.36 -72.01 -7.35
CA LYS A 6 15.55 -70.66 -6.79
C LYS A 6 14.26 -70.25 -6.07
N LEU A 7 14.37 -70.04 -4.77
CA LEU A 7 13.35 -69.41 -3.95
C LEU A 7 13.53 -67.91 -4.06
N THR A 8 12.52 -67.18 -4.59
CA THR A 8 12.47 -65.75 -4.61
C THR A 8 11.66 -65.27 -3.42
N TYR A 9 12.33 -64.64 -2.45
CA TYR A 9 11.65 -63.90 -1.36
C TYR A 9 11.18 -62.56 -1.83
N CYS A 10 9.86 -62.35 -1.90
CA CYS A 10 9.25 -61.04 -1.98
C CYS A 10 9.15 -60.44 -0.57
N MET A 11 10.02 -59.48 -0.23
CA MET A 11 9.81 -58.60 0.92
C MET A 11 8.80 -57.54 0.54
N GLY A 12 7.57 -57.66 1.03
CA GLY A 12 6.58 -56.57 0.99
C GLY A 12 6.94 -55.53 2.04
N LEU A 13 7.36 -54.32 1.60
CA LEU A 13 7.38 -53.14 2.47
C LEU A 13 5.93 -52.69 2.72
N ALA A 14 5.44 -52.97 3.91
CA ALA A 14 4.23 -52.33 4.41
C ALA A 14 4.60 -50.88 4.83
N THR A 15 4.27 -49.90 4.01
CA THR A 15 4.28 -48.49 4.41
C THR A 15 3.12 -48.26 5.37
N LEU A 16 3.43 -48.21 6.65
CA LEU A 16 2.52 -47.69 7.67
C LEU A 16 2.31 -46.17 7.35
N GLY A 17 1.21 -45.85 6.67
CA GLY A 17 0.71 -44.50 6.56
C GLY A 17 0.36 -44.01 7.96
N ILE A 18 1.18 -43.10 8.49
CA ILE A 18 0.82 -42.31 9.67
C ILE A 18 -0.30 -41.37 9.19
N PRO A 19 -1.52 -41.48 9.71
CA PRO A 19 -2.52 -40.49 9.42
C PRO A 19 -1.99 -39.17 9.99
N HIS A 20 -1.70 -38.19 9.12
CA HIS A 20 -1.63 -36.80 9.54
C HIS A 20 -3.02 -36.45 10.09
N ALA A 21 -3.13 -36.46 11.39
CA ALA A 21 -4.25 -35.83 12.06
C ALA A 21 -4.18 -34.34 11.70
N GLN A 22 -5.00 -33.99 10.76
CA GLN A 22 -5.32 -32.57 10.50
C GLN A 22 -5.96 -32.12 11.80
N ALA A 23 -5.20 -31.42 12.64
CA ALA A 23 -5.75 -30.73 13.79
C ALA A 23 -6.78 -29.75 13.23
N ALA A 24 -8.06 -30.04 13.49
CA ALA A 24 -9.13 -29.12 13.22
C ALA A 24 -8.80 -27.83 13.99
N THR A 25 -8.46 -26.76 13.28
CA THR A 25 -8.35 -25.43 13.86
C THR A 25 -9.70 -25.12 14.53
N PRO A 26 -9.69 -24.68 15.78
CA PRO A 26 -10.94 -24.25 16.41
C PRO A 26 -11.58 -23.16 15.55
N ASP A 27 -12.87 -23.28 15.28
CA ASP A 27 -13.70 -22.38 14.44
C ASP A 27 -13.82 -20.94 14.99
N SER A 28 -12.90 -20.52 15.86
CA SER A 28 -12.95 -19.28 16.65
C SER A 28 -11.68 -18.42 16.69
N GLU A 29 -10.59 -18.81 16.06
CA GLU A 29 -9.38 -17.97 16.09
C GLU A 29 -9.45 -16.92 14.99
N LYS A 30 -9.48 -15.65 15.43
CA LYS A 30 -9.39 -14.48 14.53
C LYS A 30 -8.08 -14.55 13.74
N PRO A 31 -8.12 -14.30 12.41
CA PRO A 31 -6.90 -14.32 11.62
C PRO A 31 -5.97 -13.16 11.98
N ASN A 32 -4.68 -13.38 11.86
CA ASN A 32 -3.72 -12.29 11.79
C ASN A 32 -3.88 -11.57 10.46
N ILE A 33 -3.60 -10.28 10.43
CA ILE A 33 -3.65 -9.46 9.21
C ILE A 33 -2.32 -8.75 9.04
N LEU A 34 -1.72 -8.90 7.88
CA LEU A 34 -0.51 -8.21 7.49
C LEU A 34 -0.74 -7.50 6.15
N PHE A 35 -0.80 -6.17 6.18
CA PHE A 35 -0.98 -5.38 4.98
C PHE A 35 0.35 -4.72 4.59
N ILE A 36 0.90 -5.09 3.44
CA ILE A 36 2.12 -4.56 2.85
C ILE A 36 1.71 -3.55 1.78
N LEU A 37 1.99 -2.28 2.02
CA LEU A 37 1.67 -1.18 1.12
C LEU A 37 2.98 -0.52 0.67
N CYS A 38 3.23 -0.52 -0.63
CA CYS A 38 4.34 0.22 -1.22
C CYS A 38 3.91 1.62 -1.67
N ASP A 39 4.86 2.43 -2.10
CA ASP A 39 4.69 3.85 -2.44
C ASP A 39 4.99 4.06 -3.93
N ASP A 40 4.02 4.57 -4.69
CA ASP A 40 4.16 4.90 -6.12
C ASP A 40 4.48 3.72 -7.08
N MET A 41 4.13 2.50 -6.73
CA MET A 41 4.29 1.37 -7.64
C MET A 41 3.18 1.34 -8.67
N GLY A 42 3.54 1.31 -9.94
CA GLY A 42 2.60 1.21 -11.04
C GLY A 42 1.95 -0.16 -11.18
N TYR A 43 0.79 -0.19 -11.86
CA TYR A 43 0.06 -1.44 -12.14
C TYR A 43 0.93 -2.47 -12.88
N GLY A 44 1.81 -2.01 -13.79
CA GLY A 44 2.68 -2.85 -14.60
C GLY A 44 4.07 -3.13 -14.02
N ASP A 45 4.34 -2.82 -12.75
CA ASP A 45 5.69 -2.94 -12.16
C ASP A 45 6.05 -4.35 -11.65
N LEU A 46 5.08 -5.27 -11.55
CA LEU A 46 5.27 -6.64 -11.05
C LEU A 46 5.22 -7.69 -12.15
N GLY A 47 6.00 -8.78 -12.03
CA GLY A 47 6.00 -9.89 -12.98
C GLY A 47 4.62 -10.48 -13.18
N CYS A 48 3.85 -10.73 -12.11
CA CYS A 48 2.48 -11.24 -12.19
C CYS A 48 1.47 -10.25 -12.81
N TYR A 49 1.85 -8.99 -13.02
CA TYR A 49 1.10 -7.98 -13.78
C TYR A 49 1.72 -7.65 -15.14
N GLY A 50 2.72 -8.42 -15.58
CA GLY A 50 3.28 -8.36 -16.93
C GLY A 50 4.61 -7.64 -17.08
N GLN A 51 5.32 -7.31 -15.98
CA GLN A 51 6.63 -6.66 -16.02
C GLN A 51 7.71 -7.63 -16.55
N PRO A 52 8.37 -7.33 -17.69
CA PRO A 52 9.35 -8.24 -18.26
C PRO A 52 10.79 -8.02 -17.78
N PHE A 53 11.11 -6.84 -17.24
CA PHE A 53 12.48 -6.43 -16.93
C PHE A 53 12.84 -6.52 -15.46
N ILE A 54 11.85 -6.26 -14.58
CA ILE A 54 12.03 -6.22 -13.13
C ILE A 54 11.61 -7.58 -12.55
N GLN A 55 12.43 -8.16 -11.71
CA GLN A 55 12.16 -9.48 -11.14
C GLN A 55 11.52 -9.35 -9.76
N THR A 56 10.35 -9.97 -9.61
CA THR A 56 9.54 -9.99 -8.38
C THR A 56 9.07 -11.40 -8.01
N PRO A 57 10.00 -12.39 -7.90
CA PRO A 57 9.62 -13.80 -7.76
C PRO A 57 8.84 -14.10 -6.47
N CYS A 58 9.09 -13.38 -5.38
CA CYS A 58 8.40 -13.61 -4.11
C CYS A 58 6.96 -13.08 -4.14
N ILE A 59 6.74 -11.90 -4.72
CA ILE A 59 5.41 -11.33 -4.92
C ILE A 59 4.63 -12.12 -5.97
N ASP A 60 5.29 -12.57 -7.04
CA ASP A 60 4.69 -13.43 -8.07
C ASP A 60 4.27 -14.78 -7.49
N GLN A 61 5.07 -15.36 -6.60
CA GLN A 61 4.73 -16.57 -5.85
C GLN A 61 3.55 -16.32 -4.90
N MET A 62 3.52 -15.18 -4.20
CA MET A 62 2.39 -14.79 -3.35
C MET A 62 1.09 -14.71 -4.16
N ALA A 63 1.14 -14.18 -5.41
CA ALA A 63 -0.01 -14.15 -6.30
C ALA A 63 -0.45 -15.55 -6.76
N GLN A 64 0.50 -16.47 -6.98
CA GLN A 64 0.19 -17.87 -7.31
C GLN A 64 -0.41 -18.64 -6.13
N GLU A 65 -0.01 -18.31 -4.89
CA GLU A 65 -0.53 -18.90 -3.65
C GLU A 65 -1.81 -18.25 -3.16
N GLY A 66 -2.27 -17.17 -3.81
CA GLY A 66 -3.44 -16.37 -3.40
C GLY A 66 -4.33 -15.93 -4.55
N MET A 67 -4.97 -14.79 -4.37
CA MET A 67 -5.85 -14.14 -5.34
C MET A 67 -5.25 -12.80 -5.78
N ARG A 68 -5.19 -12.57 -7.09
CA ARG A 68 -4.74 -11.34 -7.73
C ARG A 68 -5.92 -10.60 -8.34
N PHE A 69 -6.11 -9.33 -7.95
CA PHE A 69 -7.18 -8.51 -8.48
C PHE A 69 -6.72 -7.70 -9.70
N THR A 70 -7.58 -7.60 -10.70
CA THR A 70 -7.31 -6.83 -11.92
C THR A 70 -7.96 -5.46 -11.90
N GLN A 71 -8.94 -5.22 -11.02
CA GLN A 71 -9.69 -3.97 -10.92
C GLN A 71 -9.72 -3.44 -9.47
N ALA A 72 -8.53 -3.37 -8.84
CA ALA A 72 -8.35 -2.74 -7.54
C ALA A 72 -7.88 -1.30 -7.68
N TYR A 73 -8.41 -0.42 -6.83
CA TYR A 73 -8.18 1.01 -6.91
C TYR A 73 -7.64 1.60 -5.61
N ALA A 74 -6.65 2.47 -5.76
CA ALA A 74 -6.23 3.38 -4.70
C ALA A 74 -7.36 4.34 -4.33
N GLY A 75 -7.32 4.87 -3.12
CA GLY A 75 -8.35 5.83 -2.69
C GLY A 75 -8.16 7.25 -3.22
N SER A 76 -6.97 7.55 -3.75
CA SER A 76 -6.62 8.81 -4.40
C SER A 76 -5.38 8.61 -5.27
N PRO A 77 -5.13 9.47 -6.28
CA PRO A 77 -3.93 9.34 -7.13
C PRO A 77 -2.63 9.83 -6.46
N VAL A 78 -2.61 10.03 -5.14
CA VAL A 78 -1.42 10.43 -4.38
C VAL A 78 -1.47 9.88 -2.95
N SER A 79 -0.29 9.71 -2.34
CA SER A 79 -0.09 8.93 -1.11
C SER A 79 -0.93 9.37 0.09
N ALA A 80 -0.86 10.63 0.56
CA ALA A 80 -1.49 11.02 1.82
C ALA A 80 -3.02 10.81 1.82
N PRO A 81 -3.79 11.31 0.83
CA PRO A 81 -5.23 11.07 0.78
C PRO A 81 -5.57 9.60 0.48
N SER A 82 -4.77 8.89 -0.32
CA SER A 82 -5.00 7.46 -0.57
C SER A 82 -4.87 6.63 0.70
N ARG A 83 -3.81 6.84 1.48
CA ARG A 83 -3.62 6.20 2.79
C ARG A 83 -4.73 6.58 3.77
N ALA A 84 -5.23 7.83 3.71
CA ALA A 84 -6.37 8.26 4.51
C ALA A 84 -7.63 7.44 4.25
N THR A 85 -7.91 7.03 3.00
CA THR A 85 -9.08 6.20 2.70
C THR A 85 -8.98 4.79 3.28
N ILE A 86 -7.77 4.19 3.35
CA ILE A 86 -7.54 2.92 4.07
C ILE A 86 -7.84 3.10 5.56
N MET A 87 -7.32 4.19 6.13
CA MET A 87 -7.43 4.45 7.56
C MET A 87 -8.86 4.76 7.99
N THR A 88 -9.61 5.51 7.18
CA THR A 88 -10.93 6.03 7.56
C THR A 88 -12.10 5.22 7.02
N GLY A 89 -11.91 4.39 5.98
CA GLY A 89 -13.01 3.72 5.29
C GLY A 89 -13.93 4.68 4.53
N GLN A 90 -13.46 5.91 4.24
CA GLN A 90 -14.18 6.94 3.51
C GLN A 90 -13.51 7.19 2.16
N HIS A 91 -14.30 7.37 1.10
CA HIS A 91 -13.77 7.88 -0.16
C HIS A 91 -13.43 9.39 -0.04
N SER A 92 -12.64 9.91 -0.99
CA SER A 92 -12.11 11.27 -0.91
C SER A 92 -13.17 12.39 -0.97
N GLY A 93 -14.40 12.12 -1.41
CA GLY A 93 -15.52 13.07 -1.33
C GLY A 93 -16.04 13.29 0.09
N HIS A 94 -15.85 12.34 1.00
CA HIS A 94 -16.29 12.38 2.40
C HIS A 94 -15.12 12.52 3.38
N GLY A 95 -13.94 12.00 3.02
CA GLY A 95 -12.76 12.03 3.88
C GLY A 95 -12.28 13.45 4.18
N HIS A 96 -11.63 13.63 5.33
CA HIS A 96 -11.03 14.90 5.73
C HIS A 96 -9.78 15.22 4.89
N VAL A 97 -8.88 14.26 4.68
CA VAL A 97 -7.62 14.44 3.95
C VAL A 97 -7.83 14.09 2.47
N ARG A 98 -7.70 15.10 1.57
CA ARG A 98 -7.94 14.95 0.11
C ARG A 98 -6.78 15.44 -0.75
N GLY A 99 -5.60 15.64 -0.15
CA GLY A 99 -4.38 16.11 -0.81
C GLY A 99 -3.19 16.13 0.13
N ASN A 100 -2.04 16.58 -0.36
CA ASN A 100 -0.81 16.69 0.41
C ASN A 100 -0.71 18.03 1.12
N LYS A 101 -1.53 18.26 2.13
CA LYS A 101 -1.38 19.43 3.00
C LYS A 101 -0.21 19.23 3.93
N GLU A 102 0.81 20.06 3.82
CA GLU A 102 2.02 20.04 4.63
C GLU A 102 2.00 21.15 5.68
N TYR A 103 2.54 20.84 6.87
CA TYR A 103 2.70 21.77 7.98
C TYR A 103 4.17 22.08 8.23
N TRP A 104 4.47 23.37 8.38
CA TRP A 104 5.80 23.92 8.60
C TRP A 104 5.87 24.51 10.02
N LEU A 105 5.94 23.63 11.03
CA LEU A 105 5.80 24.00 12.44
C LEU A 105 7.13 24.09 13.18
N GLY A 106 8.14 24.68 12.57
CA GLY A 106 9.44 24.87 13.18
C GLY A 106 10.59 24.19 12.46
N GLU A 107 11.77 24.20 13.08
CA GLU A 107 12.98 23.61 12.50
C GLU A 107 12.88 22.08 12.58
N VAL A 108 12.63 21.44 11.44
CA VAL A 108 13.00 20.03 11.28
C VAL A 108 14.47 20.02 10.86
N TRP A 109 15.30 19.45 11.71
CA TRP A 109 16.72 19.40 11.45
C TRP A 109 17.05 18.37 10.35
N TYR A 110 17.37 18.84 9.16
CA TYR A 110 17.89 18.05 8.05
C TYR A 110 19.39 18.31 7.87
N GLY A 111 20.20 17.81 8.80
CA GLY A 111 21.65 18.01 8.75
C GLY A 111 22.03 19.48 8.80
N GLN A 112 22.98 19.90 7.96
CA GLN A 112 23.47 21.29 7.94
C GLN A 112 22.52 22.26 7.21
N ASN A 113 21.51 21.77 6.50
CA ASN A 113 20.52 22.59 5.78
C ASN A 113 19.25 22.78 6.59
N LYS A 114 19.07 23.99 7.09
CA LYS A 114 17.86 24.45 7.80
C LYS A 114 16.64 24.72 6.89
N GLU A 115 16.72 24.39 5.62
CA GLU A 115 15.79 24.92 4.60
C GLU A 115 14.46 24.16 4.50
N TYR A 116 14.29 23.02 5.16
CA TYR A 116 13.09 22.19 5.03
C TYR A 116 12.45 21.93 6.39
N ALA A 117 11.50 22.79 6.75
CA ALA A 117 10.77 22.72 8.02
C ALA A 117 9.41 22.00 7.92
N VAL A 118 9.21 21.10 6.95
CA VAL A 118 7.98 20.28 6.90
C VAL A 118 8.04 19.27 8.03
N THR A 119 7.11 19.39 8.97
CA THR A 119 7.04 18.53 10.14
C THR A 119 6.10 17.34 9.95
N GLY A 120 5.19 17.41 8.99
CA GLY A 120 4.28 16.35 8.60
C GLY A 120 3.09 16.86 7.79
N GLN A 121 2.07 16.02 7.67
CA GLN A 121 0.89 16.23 6.85
C GLN A 121 -0.32 16.55 7.69
N GLU A 122 -1.45 16.87 7.02
CA GLU A 122 -2.75 17.06 7.64
C GLU A 122 -3.10 15.84 8.50
N PRO A 123 -3.39 16.03 9.81
CA PRO A 123 -3.81 14.95 10.70
C PRO A 123 -5.13 14.34 10.26
N TYR A 124 -5.32 13.04 10.48
CA TYR A 124 -6.66 12.45 10.41
C TYR A 124 -7.59 13.13 11.43
N ASP A 125 -8.86 13.30 11.06
CA ASP A 125 -9.85 13.88 11.96
C ASP A 125 -9.89 13.09 13.27
N PRO A 126 -9.62 13.73 14.43
CA PRO A 126 -9.63 13.04 15.72
C PRO A 126 -11.02 12.57 16.14
N GLN A 127 -12.08 13.06 15.53
CA GLN A 127 -13.46 12.67 15.82
C GLN A 127 -13.89 11.42 15.02
N HIS A 128 -13.21 11.10 13.92
CA HIS A 128 -13.46 9.89 13.13
C HIS A 128 -12.51 8.78 13.55
N ILE A 129 -13.04 7.57 13.78
CA ILE A 129 -12.25 6.39 14.15
C ILE A 129 -11.49 5.86 12.95
N ILE A 130 -10.23 5.44 13.16
CA ILE A 130 -9.41 4.86 12.09
C ILE A 130 -9.15 3.36 12.29
N LEU A 131 -8.72 2.71 11.23
CA LEU A 131 -8.57 1.25 11.17
C LEU A 131 -7.73 0.63 12.30
N PRO A 132 -6.54 1.15 12.70
CA PRO A 132 -5.80 0.57 13.83
C PRO A 132 -6.58 0.63 15.14
N GLU A 133 -7.35 1.69 15.38
CA GLU A 133 -8.20 1.80 16.58
C GLU A 133 -9.32 0.76 16.61
N ILE A 134 -9.91 0.45 15.42
CA ILE A 134 -10.91 -0.62 15.28
C ILE A 134 -10.26 -1.98 15.54
N MET A 135 -9.09 -2.26 14.95
CA MET A 135 -8.38 -3.51 15.16
C MET A 135 -8.02 -3.71 16.64
N LYS A 136 -7.56 -2.66 17.31
CA LYS A 136 -7.28 -2.68 18.75
C LYS A 136 -8.53 -2.98 19.58
N LYS A 137 -9.69 -2.36 19.24
CA LYS A 137 -10.99 -2.65 19.87
C LYS A 137 -11.47 -4.10 19.64
N ASN A 138 -10.92 -4.77 18.64
CA ASN A 138 -11.14 -6.18 18.34
C ASN A 138 -10.13 -7.12 19.02
N GLY A 139 -9.23 -6.61 19.85
CA GLY A 139 -8.27 -7.39 20.62
C GLY A 139 -6.97 -7.69 19.88
N TYR A 140 -6.66 -6.96 18.81
CA TYR A 140 -5.42 -7.12 18.05
C TYR A 140 -4.26 -6.36 18.71
N THR A 141 -3.07 -6.96 18.68
CA THR A 141 -1.82 -6.21 18.77
C THR A 141 -1.57 -5.50 17.46
N THR A 142 -1.20 -4.21 17.50
CA THR A 142 -1.08 -3.38 16.31
C THR A 142 0.35 -2.90 16.11
N GLY A 143 0.92 -3.16 14.93
CA GLY A 143 2.24 -2.68 14.53
C GLY A 143 2.18 -1.92 13.22
N MET A 144 2.93 -0.82 13.10
CA MET A 144 3.06 -0.08 11.86
C MET A 144 4.52 0.27 11.58
N PHE A 145 5.00 -0.07 10.37
CA PHE A 145 6.40 0.09 9.99
C PHE A 145 6.49 0.76 8.63
N GLY A 146 7.08 1.98 8.62
CA GLY A 146 7.25 2.79 7.43
C GLY A 146 6.59 4.16 7.51
N LYS A 147 5.99 4.60 6.42
CA LYS A 147 5.43 5.95 6.23
C LYS A 147 4.04 6.09 6.86
N TRP A 148 3.89 7.02 7.84
CA TRP A 148 2.61 7.33 8.48
C TRP A 148 1.72 8.22 7.62
N ALA A 149 2.21 9.41 7.26
CA ALA A 149 1.56 10.38 6.38
C ALA A 149 0.15 10.88 6.82
N GLY A 150 -0.13 10.86 8.11
CA GLY A 150 -1.43 11.25 8.65
C GLY A 150 -1.33 12.08 9.93
N GLY A 151 -0.41 13.06 9.94
CA GLY A 151 -0.16 13.94 11.07
C GLY A 151 1.30 14.37 11.17
N TYR A 152 1.65 14.98 12.28
CA TYR A 152 3.00 15.44 12.63
C TYR A 152 3.27 15.24 14.12
N GLU A 153 4.53 15.28 14.52
CA GLU A 153 4.91 15.15 15.93
C GLU A 153 4.17 16.20 16.80
N GLY A 154 3.48 15.72 17.84
CA GLY A 154 2.66 16.56 18.71
C GLY A 154 1.20 16.76 18.25
N SER A 155 0.83 16.38 17.02
CA SER A 155 -0.56 16.46 16.55
C SER A 155 -1.48 15.48 17.29
N THR A 156 -2.79 15.58 17.00
CA THR A 156 -3.81 14.65 17.52
C THR A 156 -3.78 13.28 16.85
N SER A 157 -3.05 13.15 15.75
CA SER A 157 -3.04 11.95 14.88
C SER A 157 -1.64 11.38 14.71
N THR A 158 -0.96 11.12 15.84
CA THR A 158 0.29 10.33 15.87
C THR A 158 -0.03 8.85 16.13
N PRO A 159 0.80 7.89 15.71
CA PRO A 159 0.53 6.45 15.88
C PRO A 159 0.18 6.05 17.31
N ASP A 160 0.89 6.57 18.32
CA ASP A 160 0.66 6.33 19.75
C ASP A 160 -0.75 6.72 20.22
N LYS A 161 -1.35 7.76 19.61
CA LYS A 161 -2.69 8.27 19.91
C LYS A 161 -3.79 7.58 19.10
N ARG A 162 -3.45 6.95 17.99
CA ARG A 162 -4.40 6.42 17.02
C ARG A 162 -4.37 4.88 16.93
N GLY A 163 -4.17 4.21 18.06
CA GLY A 163 -4.37 2.78 18.20
C GLY A 163 -3.22 1.90 17.75
N VAL A 164 -2.03 2.44 17.49
CA VAL A 164 -0.82 1.69 17.18
C VAL A 164 -0.05 1.36 18.46
N ASP A 165 0.37 0.12 18.64
CA ASP A 165 1.15 -0.34 19.80
C ASP A 165 2.65 -0.28 19.57
N GLU A 166 3.10 -0.52 18.33
CA GLU A 166 4.50 -0.43 17.95
C GLU A 166 4.63 0.29 16.59
N TYR A 167 5.48 1.31 16.54
CA TYR A 167 5.70 2.11 15.34
C TYR A 167 7.19 2.34 15.11
N PHE A 168 7.63 2.18 13.85
CA PHE A 168 8.97 2.57 13.43
C PHE A 168 8.96 3.03 11.97
N GLY A 169 9.39 4.27 11.69
CA GLY A 169 9.40 4.77 10.33
C GLY A 169 9.41 6.30 10.22
N TYR A 170 8.74 6.79 9.20
CA TYR A 170 8.63 8.21 8.89
C TYR A 170 7.29 8.78 9.33
N MET A 171 7.28 9.71 10.27
CA MET A 171 6.09 10.48 10.59
C MET A 171 5.68 11.36 9.40
N CYS A 172 6.65 12.05 8.83
CA CYS A 172 6.49 12.98 7.73
C CYS A 172 6.74 12.30 6.38
N GLN A 173 5.77 12.38 5.45
CA GLN A 173 5.98 11.85 4.10
C GLN A 173 7.04 12.61 3.31
N PHE A 174 7.27 13.89 3.59
CA PHE A 174 8.33 14.65 2.96
C PHE A 174 9.72 14.11 3.32
N GLN A 175 9.94 13.76 4.60
CA GLN A 175 11.16 13.11 5.06
C GLN A 175 11.33 11.71 4.43
N ALA A 176 10.21 11.03 4.15
CA ALA A 176 10.21 9.70 3.52
C ALA A 176 10.72 9.69 2.07
N HIS A 177 10.98 10.86 1.48
CA HIS A 177 11.65 10.99 0.19
C HIS A 177 13.17 10.76 0.27
N LEU A 178 13.74 10.65 1.48
CA LEU A 178 15.17 10.45 1.73
C LEU A 178 15.39 9.06 2.32
N TYR A 179 16.18 8.23 1.63
CA TYR A 179 16.44 6.85 2.10
C TYR A 179 17.60 6.75 3.07
N TYR A 180 18.40 7.80 3.20
CA TYR A 180 19.46 7.91 4.22
C TYR A 180 19.18 9.14 5.11
N PRO A 181 18.06 9.16 5.86
CA PRO A 181 17.68 10.31 6.68
C PRO A 181 18.59 10.46 7.90
N ASN A 182 18.41 11.57 8.63
CA ASN A 182 19.11 11.81 9.90
C ASN A 182 18.50 11.04 11.08
N PHE A 183 17.21 10.73 11.00
CA PHE A 183 16.48 10.03 12.05
C PHE A 183 15.26 9.31 11.46
N LEU A 184 14.74 8.34 12.22
CA LEU A 184 13.42 7.76 12.04
C LEU A 184 12.63 7.95 13.33
N ASN A 185 11.31 7.90 13.25
CA ASN A 185 10.44 7.98 14.41
C ASN A 185 10.18 6.57 14.96
N SER A 186 10.07 6.48 16.29
CA SER A 186 9.89 5.23 17.01
C SER A 186 8.88 5.40 18.15
N TYR A 187 8.07 4.36 18.40
CA TYR A 187 7.19 4.22 19.53
C TYR A 187 6.96 2.75 19.84
N SER A 188 7.05 2.38 21.12
CA SER A 188 6.70 1.05 21.59
C SER A 188 5.95 1.14 22.93
N ARG A 189 4.68 0.79 22.92
CA ARG A 189 3.88 0.69 24.14
C ARG A 189 4.45 -0.35 25.10
N ALA A 190 4.95 -1.46 24.57
CA ALA A 190 5.54 -2.53 25.39
C ALA A 190 6.84 -2.10 26.08
N ALA A 191 7.59 -1.16 25.49
CA ALA A 191 8.77 -0.55 26.11
C ALA A 191 8.43 0.54 27.14
N GLY A 192 7.16 0.96 27.22
CA GLY A 192 6.71 2.00 28.14
C GLY A 192 6.82 3.41 27.56
N ASP A 193 6.97 3.57 26.25
CA ASP A 193 7.01 4.88 25.60
C ASP A 193 5.68 5.61 25.81
N THR A 194 5.74 6.90 26.09
CA THR A 194 4.57 7.75 26.31
C THR A 194 4.14 8.52 25.06
N ALA A 195 5.04 8.66 24.09
CA ALA A 195 4.82 9.34 22.81
C ALA A 195 5.83 8.86 21.77
N VAL A 196 5.54 9.15 20.49
CA VAL A 196 6.51 8.97 19.40
C VAL A 196 7.75 9.83 19.66
N SER A 197 8.92 9.25 19.47
CA SER A 197 10.23 9.89 19.63
C SER A 197 11.09 9.73 18.38
N ARG A 198 12.24 10.40 18.31
CA ARG A 198 13.20 10.30 17.21
C ARG A 198 14.35 9.38 17.58
N MET A 199 14.60 8.39 16.73
CA MET A 199 15.82 7.60 16.78
C MET A 199 16.82 8.20 15.78
N ILE A 200 17.91 8.76 16.31
CA ILE A 200 18.97 9.36 15.50
C ILE A 200 19.78 8.27 14.78
N LEU A 201 20.05 8.46 13.49
CA LEU A 201 20.88 7.58 12.70
C LEU A 201 22.33 8.11 12.71
N GLU A 202 23.08 7.69 13.71
CA GLU A 202 24.39 8.25 14.09
C GLU A 202 25.43 8.21 12.95
N ASP A 203 25.41 7.19 12.08
CA ASP A 203 26.33 7.12 10.96
C ASP A 203 25.90 8.05 9.82
N ASN A 204 24.60 8.30 9.67
CA ASN A 204 24.10 9.20 8.62
C ASN A 204 24.37 10.66 8.96
N ILE A 205 24.18 11.09 10.21
CA ILE A 205 24.36 12.50 10.60
C ILE A 205 25.80 13.02 10.44
N ARG A 206 26.79 12.12 10.24
CA ARG A 206 28.18 12.48 9.99
C ARG A 206 28.39 13.13 8.62
N TYR A 207 27.46 12.95 7.71
CA TYR A 207 27.55 13.41 6.34
C TYR A 207 26.38 14.32 5.96
N PRO A 208 26.55 15.31 5.08
CA PRO A 208 25.48 16.15 4.55
C PRO A 208 24.37 15.32 3.93
N MET A 209 23.16 15.89 3.86
CA MET A 209 22.00 15.26 3.21
C MET A 209 21.94 15.48 1.70
N SER A 210 22.95 16.11 1.11
CA SER A 210 23.03 16.41 -0.32
C SER A 210 24.46 16.41 -0.81
N GLY A 211 24.65 16.29 -2.13
CA GLY A 211 25.96 16.24 -2.79
C GLY A 211 26.65 14.89 -2.62
N ASP A 212 27.92 14.83 -3.03
CA ASP A 212 28.71 13.58 -3.08
C ASP A 212 28.82 12.87 -1.71
N ASP A 213 28.84 13.64 -0.64
CA ASP A 213 28.95 13.10 0.71
C ASP A 213 27.67 12.41 1.21
N TYR A 214 26.52 12.68 0.59
CA TYR A 214 25.28 11.96 0.87
C TYR A 214 25.45 10.45 0.65
N PHE A 215 26.15 10.05 -0.39
CA PHE A 215 26.40 8.64 -0.73
C PHE A 215 27.41 7.92 0.18
N LYS A 216 27.98 8.61 1.16
CA LYS A 216 28.78 8.01 2.24
C LYS A 216 27.93 7.54 3.43
N ARG A 217 26.64 7.90 3.46
CA ARG A 217 25.70 7.44 4.48
C ARG A 217 25.45 5.95 4.33
N THR A 218 25.27 5.24 5.44
CA THR A 218 25.23 3.76 5.45
C THR A 218 23.93 3.20 6.02
N GLN A 219 23.20 3.97 6.84
CA GLN A 219 21.97 3.52 7.46
C GLN A 219 20.77 3.74 6.52
N TYR A 220 20.54 2.76 5.65
CA TYR A 220 19.45 2.77 4.67
C TYR A 220 18.11 2.50 5.38
N SER A 221 17.20 3.47 5.34
CA SER A 221 15.97 3.45 6.12
C SER A 221 15.04 2.28 5.79
N ALA A 222 14.97 1.89 4.51
CA ALA A 222 14.07 0.79 4.12
C ALA A 222 14.51 -0.55 4.73
N ASP A 223 15.84 -0.83 4.79
CA ASP A 223 16.38 -2.02 5.46
C ASP A 223 16.11 -1.95 6.98
N LEU A 224 16.29 -0.79 7.62
CA LEU A 224 16.04 -0.60 9.05
C LEU A 224 14.55 -0.80 9.40
N ILE A 225 13.66 -0.25 8.58
CA ILE A 225 12.20 -0.40 8.76
C ILE A 225 11.81 -1.87 8.61
N HIS A 226 12.35 -2.55 7.59
CA HIS A 226 12.09 -3.96 7.35
C HIS A 226 12.60 -4.82 8.50
N GLN A 227 13.82 -4.59 8.98
CA GLN A 227 14.37 -5.28 10.14
C GLN A 227 13.48 -5.12 11.39
N LYS A 228 12.98 -3.90 11.66
CA LYS A 228 12.07 -3.63 12.78
C LYS A 228 10.73 -4.37 12.62
N ALA A 229 10.22 -4.47 11.41
CA ALA A 229 9.03 -5.27 11.12
C ALA A 229 9.24 -6.76 11.41
N LEU A 230 10.39 -7.33 11.00
CA LEU A 230 10.75 -8.72 11.31
C LEU A 230 10.94 -8.95 12.82
N GLU A 231 11.62 -8.04 13.51
CA GLU A 231 11.78 -8.08 14.98
C GLU A 231 10.42 -8.04 15.71
N TRP A 232 9.46 -7.28 15.18
CA TRP A 232 8.10 -7.27 15.71
C TRP A 232 7.35 -8.56 15.42
N LEU A 233 7.48 -9.13 14.23
CA LEU A 233 6.89 -10.44 13.89
C LEU A 233 7.49 -11.56 14.76
N ASP A 234 8.77 -11.51 15.10
CA ASP A 234 9.42 -12.48 16.00
C ASP A 234 8.80 -12.49 17.40
N LYS A 235 8.25 -11.37 17.86
CA LYS A 235 7.56 -11.28 19.17
C LYS A 235 6.16 -11.88 19.16
N GLN A 236 5.57 -12.15 17.98
CA GLN A 236 4.22 -12.72 17.88
C GLN A 236 4.25 -14.21 18.20
N ASP A 237 3.43 -14.65 19.12
CA ASP A 237 3.42 -16.05 19.63
C ASP A 237 2.14 -16.83 19.25
N GLY A 238 1.26 -16.22 18.46
CA GLY A 238 0.00 -16.81 17.99
C GLY A 238 -1.13 -16.83 19.03
N LYS A 239 -0.90 -16.39 20.28
CA LYS A 239 -1.94 -16.37 21.30
C LYS A 239 -2.89 -15.18 21.16
N GLN A 240 -2.39 -14.08 20.67
CA GLN A 240 -3.16 -12.88 20.37
C GLN A 240 -3.03 -12.55 18.89
N PRO A 241 -4.14 -12.27 18.19
CA PRO A 241 -4.06 -11.87 16.78
C PRO A 241 -3.35 -10.54 16.64
N PHE A 242 -2.65 -10.36 15.52
CA PHE A 242 -1.97 -9.10 15.21
C PHE A 242 -2.48 -8.48 13.91
N TYR A 243 -2.43 -7.16 13.89
CA TYR A 243 -2.57 -6.32 12.68
C TYR A 243 -1.25 -5.59 12.43
N GLY A 244 -0.57 -5.95 11.37
CA GLY A 244 0.64 -5.29 10.90
C GLY A 244 0.35 -4.48 9.64
N PHE A 245 0.77 -3.20 9.62
CA PHE A 245 0.68 -2.34 8.46
C PHE A 245 2.08 -1.90 8.05
N LEU A 246 2.63 -2.55 7.02
CA LEU A 246 3.98 -2.33 6.52
C LEU A 246 3.93 -1.36 5.35
N THR A 247 4.25 -0.09 5.60
CA THR A 247 4.09 1.01 4.64
C THR A 247 5.45 1.43 4.08
N TYR A 248 6.04 0.54 3.27
CA TYR A 248 7.33 0.80 2.65
C TYR A 248 7.28 1.99 1.70
N THR A 249 8.38 2.76 1.67
CA THR A 249 8.51 3.90 0.76
C THR A 249 9.01 3.50 -0.63
N LEU A 250 9.53 2.29 -0.80
CA LEU A 250 9.94 1.74 -2.10
C LEU A 250 8.72 1.55 -3.02
N PRO A 251 8.83 1.87 -4.32
CA PRO A 251 9.95 2.46 -5.06
C PRO A 251 9.83 3.97 -5.28
N HIS A 252 9.21 4.74 -4.36
CA HIS A 252 9.11 6.21 -4.46
C HIS A 252 10.50 6.85 -4.64
N ALA A 253 10.58 7.99 -5.34
CA ALA A 253 11.80 8.79 -5.39
C ALA A 253 12.16 9.34 -3.96
N GLU A 254 13.44 9.55 -3.65
CA GLU A 254 14.63 9.54 -4.54
C GLU A 254 15.00 8.11 -4.97
N LEU A 255 15.60 7.99 -6.17
CA LEU A 255 16.03 6.69 -6.69
C LEU A 255 17.44 6.37 -6.19
N VAL A 256 17.53 5.82 -4.99
CA VAL A 256 18.79 5.47 -4.35
C VAL A 256 18.63 4.23 -3.48
N GLN A 257 19.64 3.37 -3.47
CA GLN A 257 19.70 2.19 -2.63
C GLN A 257 21.16 1.75 -2.39
N PRO A 258 21.41 0.82 -1.45
CA PRO A 258 22.73 0.27 -1.22
C PRO A 258 23.36 -0.33 -2.50
N ASN A 259 24.67 -0.13 -2.67
CA ASN A 259 25.41 -0.65 -3.82
C ASN A 259 25.79 -2.14 -3.61
N ASP A 260 24.82 -2.98 -3.43
CA ASP A 260 24.92 -4.41 -3.17
C ASP A 260 24.70 -5.28 -4.44
N SER A 261 24.45 -6.55 -4.23
CA SER A 261 24.22 -7.53 -5.31
C SER A 261 22.98 -7.21 -6.14
N ILE A 262 21.91 -6.67 -5.53
CA ILE A 262 20.67 -6.31 -6.21
C ILE A 262 20.93 -5.18 -7.21
N LEU A 263 21.51 -4.08 -6.74
CA LEU A 263 21.81 -2.94 -7.61
C LEU A 263 22.83 -3.31 -8.70
N LYS A 264 23.90 -4.05 -8.33
CA LYS A 264 24.93 -4.51 -9.28
C LYS A 264 24.36 -5.35 -10.43
N LYS A 265 23.35 -6.20 -10.14
CA LYS A 265 22.65 -6.97 -11.16
C LYS A 265 21.99 -6.06 -12.19
N TYR A 266 21.25 -5.04 -11.75
CA TYR A 266 20.53 -4.14 -12.64
C TYR A 266 21.46 -3.15 -13.36
N LYS A 267 22.55 -2.70 -12.74
CA LYS A 267 23.61 -1.95 -13.44
C LYS A 267 24.24 -2.73 -14.59
N LYS A 268 24.37 -4.05 -14.46
CA LYS A 268 24.82 -4.91 -15.55
C LYS A 268 23.76 -5.10 -16.63
N GLN A 269 22.48 -5.17 -16.25
CA GLN A 269 21.37 -5.32 -17.18
C GLN A 269 21.11 -4.03 -17.99
N PHE A 270 21.25 -2.86 -17.36
CA PHE A 270 21.05 -1.54 -17.95
C PHE A 270 22.38 -0.78 -18.01
N PHE A 271 23.35 -1.31 -18.75
CA PHE A 271 24.74 -0.77 -18.76
C PHE A 271 24.87 0.63 -19.40
N GLU A 272 23.93 1.03 -20.28
CA GLU A 272 23.80 2.38 -20.87
C GLU A 272 22.74 3.22 -20.17
N ASP A 273 22.69 3.15 -18.86
CA ASP A 273 21.64 3.75 -18.07
C ASP A 273 21.77 5.27 -17.94
N LYS A 274 20.66 5.93 -17.63
CA LYS A 274 20.55 7.38 -17.49
C LYS A 274 21.08 7.84 -16.12
N THR A 275 21.59 9.08 -16.11
CA THR A 275 21.83 9.85 -14.88
C THR A 275 20.82 10.99 -14.83
N TRP A 276 20.16 11.13 -13.68
CA TRP A 276 19.35 12.28 -13.36
C TRP A 276 20.12 13.17 -12.39
N GLY A 277 20.56 14.35 -12.88
CA GLY A 277 21.44 15.25 -12.14
C GLY A 277 20.76 16.11 -11.07
N GLY A 278 19.54 15.75 -10.68
CA GLY A 278 18.73 16.58 -9.79
C GLY A 278 18.09 17.76 -10.55
N GLN A 279 17.22 18.45 -9.85
CA GLN A 279 16.61 19.69 -10.34
C GLN A 279 16.84 20.77 -9.28
N ALA A 280 17.23 21.97 -9.68
CA ALA A 280 17.40 23.10 -8.76
C ALA A 280 16.12 23.29 -7.94
N GLY A 281 16.22 23.26 -6.60
CA GLY A 281 15.08 23.25 -5.69
C GLY A 281 14.36 21.91 -5.56
N SER A 282 14.84 20.84 -6.20
CA SER A 282 14.32 19.48 -6.01
C SER A 282 14.63 18.96 -4.61
N ARG A 283 13.71 18.12 -4.11
CA ARG A 283 13.82 17.40 -2.82
C ARG A 283 14.70 16.17 -2.92
N TYR A 284 15.05 15.78 -4.15
CA TYR A 284 15.73 14.52 -4.45
C TYR A 284 17.18 14.77 -4.80
N ASN A 285 18.06 13.95 -4.26
CA ASN A 285 19.47 13.95 -4.65
C ASN A 285 19.62 13.42 -6.08
N GLU A 286 20.77 13.68 -6.67
CA GLU A 286 21.18 13.09 -7.95
C GLU A 286 21.02 11.56 -7.90
N SER A 287 20.54 10.98 -8.99
CA SER A 287 20.45 9.54 -9.17
C SER A 287 21.25 9.11 -10.39
N VAL A 288 22.27 8.31 -10.15
CA VAL A 288 23.08 7.67 -11.20
C VAL A 288 22.51 6.28 -11.48
N HIS A 289 22.36 5.92 -12.75
CA HIS A 289 21.73 4.66 -13.18
C HIS A 289 20.26 4.55 -12.76
N THR A 290 19.43 5.50 -13.15
CA THR A 290 18.05 5.62 -12.68
C THR A 290 17.19 4.38 -12.92
N HIS A 291 17.32 3.71 -14.07
CA HIS A 291 16.60 2.46 -14.36
C HIS A 291 17.06 1.32 -13.45
N ALA A 292 18.38 1.20 -13.24
CA ALA A 292 18.95 0.18 -12.34
C ALA A 292 18.54 0.43 -10.89
N GLN A 293 18.55 1.69 -10.44
CA GLN A 293 18.07 2.07 -9.10
C GLN A 293 16.62 1.69 -8.92
N PHE A 294 15.74 2.13 -9.82
CA PHE A 294 14.31 1.85 -9.73
C PHE A 294 13.99 0.34 -9.74
N ALA A 295 14.54 -0.40 -10.69
CA ALA A 295 14.34 -1.84 -10.78
C ALA A 295 14.87 -2.58 -9.55
N GLY A 296 16.03 -2.14 -9.03
CA GLY A 296 16.62 -2.68 -7.82
C GLY A 296 15.78 -2.41 -6.57
N MET A 297 15.17 -1.21 -6.45
CA MET A 297 14.29 -0.87 -5.33
C MET A 297 13.05 -1.78 -5.29
N ILE A 298 12.45 -2.10 -6.44
CA ILE A 298 11.32 -3.05 -6.52
C ILE A 298 11.77 -4.47 -6.16
N SER A 299 12.91 -4.94 -6.68
CA SER A 299 13.41 -6.28 -6.33
C SER A 299 13.85 -6.39 -4.87
N ARG A 300 14.28 -5.30 -4.24
CA ARG A 300 14.53 -5.24 -2.80
C ARG A 300 13.23 -5.37 -2.01
N LEU A 301 12.19 -4.67 -2.41
CA LEU A 301 10.86 -4.81 -1.81
C LEU A 301 10.33 -6.24 -1.97
N ASP A 302 10.53 -6.86 -3.12
CA ASP A 302 10.19 -8.27 -3.36
C ASP A 302 10.93 -9.21 -2.39
N ALA A 303 12.22 -8.97 -2.15
CA ALA A 303 12.99 -9.74 -1.17
C ALA A 303 12.41 -9.57 0.24
N TYR A 304 12.04 -8.35 0.64
CA TYR A 304 11.39 -8.12 1.94
C TYR A 304 10.07 -8.90 2.08
N VAL A 305 9.25 -8.94 1.03
CA VAL A 305 8.02 -9.76 1.03
C VAL A 305 8.37 -11.24 1.22
N GLY A 306 9.40 -11.74 0.54
CA GLY A 306 9.90 -13.10 0.70
C GLY A 306 10.32 -13.42 2.14
N GLU A 307 11.08 -12.52 2.77
CA GLU A 307 11.54 -12.66 4.16
C GLU A 307 10.36 -12.65 5.16
N ILE A 308 9.35 -11.80 4.94
CA ILE A 308 8.13 -11.77 5.75
C ILE A 308 7.37 -13.10 5.65
N LEU A 309 7.15 -13.61 4.44
CA LEU A 309 6.43 -14.87 4.23
C LEU A 309 7.21 -16.05 4.83
N ALA A 310 8.54 -16.05 4.72
CA ALA A 310 9.41 -17.04 5.36
C ALA A 310 9.31 -16.96 6.89
N LYS A 311 9.30 -15.75 7.46
CA LYS A 311 9.16 -15.52 8.91
C LYS A 311 7.81 -16.01 9.43
N LEU A 312 6.71 -15.77 8.72
CA LEU A 312 5.39 -16.31 9.10
C LEU A 312 5.38 -17.85 9.11
N LYS A 313 6.01 -18.49 8.12
CA LYS A 313 6.16 -19.96 8.06
C LYS A 313 7.04 -20.47 9.20
N GLU A 314 8.19 -19.86 9.45
CA GLU A 314 9.11 -20.20 10.56
C GLU A 314 8.40 -20.16 11.91
N LYS A 315 7.53 -19.16 12.12
CA LYS A 315 6.77 -18.95 13.35
C LYS A 315 5.52 -19.86 13.46
N GLY A 316 5.15 -20.60 12.42
CA GLY A 316 3.90 -21.37 12.37
C GLY A 316 2.64 -20.50 12.34
N LEU A 317 2.75 -19.25 11.90
CA LEU A 317 1.65 -18.27 11.84
C LEU A 317 1.04 -18.16 10.43
N ASP A 318 1.67 -18.76 9.43
CA ASP A 318 1.35 -18.57 8.01
C ASP A 318 -0.10 -18.93 7.64
N GLU A 319 -0.58 -20.10 8.14
CA GLU A 319 -1.93 -20.59 7.79
C GLU A 319 -3.05 -19.71 8.36
N ASN A 320 -2.81 -19.03 9.48
CA ASN A 320 -3.79 -18.12 10.09
C ASN A 320 -3.47 -16.64 9.86
N THR A 321 -2.71 -16.31 8.81
CA THR A 321 -2.36 -14.93 8.47
C THR A 321 -2.85 -14.56 7.08
N ILE A 322 -3.66 -13.50 7.01
CA ILE A 322 -4.01 -12.83 5.75
C ILE A 322 -2.88 -11.88 5.41
N VAL A 323 -2.20 -12.10 4.28
CA VAL A 323 -1.18 -11.19 3.76
C VAL A 323 -1.73 -10.48 2.53
N ILE A 324 -1.72 -9.15 2.57
CA ILE A 324 -2.15 -8.30 1.45
C ILE A 324 -0.94 -7.51 0.97
N PHE A 325 -0.78 -7.42 -0.35
CA PHE A 325 0.22 -6.57 -1.02
C PHE A 325 -0.48 -5.61 -1.97
N SER A 326 -0.13 -4.33 -1.91
CA SER A 326 -0.66 -3.29 -2.81
C SER A 326 0.25 -2.07 -2.89
N SER A 327 -0.10 -1.11 -3.78
CA SER A 327 0.52 0.23 -3.89
C SER A 327 -0.48 1.31 -3.50
N ASP A 328 -0.01 2.42 -2.95
CA ASP A 328 -0.89 3.50 -2.51
C ASP A 328 -1.44 4.38 -3.65
N ASN A 329 -0.80 4.42 -4.80
CA ASN A 329 -1.28 5.04 -6.05
C ASN A 329 -0.51 4.51 -7.26
N GLY A 330 -0.82 5.02 -8.45
CA GLY A 330 -0.12 4.67 -9.69
C GLY A 330 1.30 5.23 -9.78
N PRO A 331 2.02 4.93 -10.88
CA PRO A 331 3.45 5.21 -11.04
C PRO A 331 3.76 6.70 -11.12
N HIS A 332 4.96 7.08 -10.67
CA HIS A 332 5.49 8.44 -10.73
C HIS A 332 6.58 8.62 -11.78
N GLU A 333 6.89 9.87 -12.10
CA GLU A 333 8.01 10.29 -12.96
C GLU A 333 9.07 11.12 -12.21
N GLU A 334 8.99 11.14 -10.86
CA GLU A 334 9.84 11.95 -9.98
C GLU A 334 11.24 11.35 -9.84
N GLY A 335 12.26 12.21 -9.57
CA GLY A 335 13.62 11.78 -9.26
C GLY A 335 14.34 11.02 -10.37
N GLY A 336 13.91 11.18 -11.62
CA GLY A 336 14.47 10.46 -12.77
C GLY A 336 13.81 9.12 -13.09
N ALA A 337 12.72 8.76 -12.40
CA ALA A 337 11.92 7.60 -12.77
C ALA A 337 11.36 7.74 -14.18
N ASP A 338 11.35 6.64 -14.91
CA ASP A 338 10.88 6.59 -16.30
C ASP A 338 9.75 5.54 -16.43
N PRO A 339 8.48 5.97 -16.24
CA PRO A 339 7.36 5.05 -16.31
C PRO A 339 7.18 4.44 -17.70
N THR A 340 7.60 5.14 -18.76
CA THR A 340 7.48 4.67 -20.15
C THR A 340 8.47 3.55 -20.42
N PHE A 341 9.71 3.65 -19.94
CA PHE A 341 10.74 2.64 -20.16
C PHE A 341 10.33 1.25 -19.65
N PHE A 342 9.70 1.20 -18.49
CA PHE A 342 9.26 -0.04 -17.87
C PHE A 342 7.82 -0.44 -18.22
N GLY A 343 7.02 0.42 -18.88
CA GLY A 343 5.59 0.19 -19.09
C GLY A 343 4.81 0.09 -17.78
N ARG A 344 5.18 0.90 -16.80
CA ARG A 344 4.72 0.85 -15.41
C ARG A 344 3.23 1.07 -15.23
N ASP A 345 2.62 1.78 -16.15
CA ASP A 345 1.17 2.02 -16.20
C ASP A 345 0.37 0.76 -16.55
N GLY A 346 1.02 -0.30 -17.10
CA GLY A 346 0.34 -1.51 -17.55
C GLY A 346 -0.56 -1.26 -18.75
N LYS A 347 -0.25 -0.30 -19.60
CA LYS A 347 -1.03 0.20 -20.75
C LYS A 347 -2.28 0.98 -20.34
N LEU A 348 -2.30 1.57 -19.14
CA LEU A 348 -3.35 2.46 -18.66
C LEU A 348 -2.92 3.91 -18.86
N ARG A 349 -3.86 4.82 -19.03
CA ARG A 349 -3.59 6.25 -19.11
C ARG A 349 -3.33 6.84 -17.75
N GLY A 350 -2.39 7.76 -17.68
CA GLY A 350 -2.16 8.60 -16.50
C GLY A 350 -1.12 8.01 -15.54
N LEU A 351 -0.68 8.89 -14.66
CA LEU A 351 0.35 8.68 -13.66
C LEU A 351 -0.15 9.23 -12.31
N LYS A 352 0.65 9.10 -11.27
CA LYS A 352 0.49 9.79 -9.98
C LYS A 352 -0.04 11.22 -10.19
N ARG A 353 -0.96 11.68 -9.34
CA ARG A 353 -1.70 12.95 -9.41
C ARG A 353 -2.77 13.05 -10.51
N GLN A 354 -3.14 11.95 -11.16
CA GLN A 354 -4.18 11.94 -12.18
C GLN A 354 -5.26 10.90 -11.86
N CYS A 355 -6.53 11.29 -11.99
CA CYS A 355 -7.67 10.40 -11.75
C CYS A 355 -7.99 9.46 -12.93
N TYR A 356 -7.12 9.36 -13.93
CA TYR A 356 -7.19 8.33 -14.96
C TYR A 356 -6.79 6.96 -14.40
N GLU A 357 -7.11 5.89 -15.13
CA GLU A 357 -6.87 4.51 -14.67
C GLU A 357 -5.44 4.28 -14.19
N GLY A 358 -4.42 4.73 -14.95
CA GLY A 358 -3.01 4.56 -14.60
C GLY A 358 -2.58 5.27 -13.30
N GLY A 359 -3.29 6.33 -12.89
CA GLY A 359 -2.98 7.02 -11.64
C GLY A 359 -3.61 6.41 -10.40
N ILE A 360 -4.67 5.61 -10.56
CA ILE A 360 -5.48 5.07 -9.44
C ILE A 360 -5.64 3.55 -9.45
N ARG A 361 -5.50 2.87 -10.58
CA ARG A 361 -5.56 1.40 -10.63
C ARG A 361 -4.21 0.82 -10.23
N ILE A 362 -4.25 -0.10 -9.27
CA ILE A 362 -3.06 -0.56 -8.54
C ILE A 362 -2.97 -2.08 -8.52
N PRO A 363 -1.78 -2.67 -8.38
CA PRO A 363 -1.64 -4.07 -8.06
C PRO A 363 -2.26 -4.37 -6.69
N PHE A 364 -3.01 -5.46 -6.58
CA PHE A 364 -3.62 -5.90 -5.33
C PHE A 364 -3.65 -7.42 -5.26
N ILE A 365 -2.98 -7.98 -4.27
CA ILE A 365 -2.82 -9.43 -4.08
C ILE A 365 -3.19 -9.77 -2.66
N VAL A 366 -4.01 -10.82 -2.47
CA VAL A 366 -4.37 -11.35 -1.14
C VAL A 366 -4.01 -12.82 -1.07
N ARG A 367 -3.23 -13.18 -0.06
CA ARG A 367 -2.86 -14.54 0.25
C ARG A 367 -3.35 -14.92 1.66
N TRP A 368 -4.10 -16.02 1.75
CA TRP A 368 -4.50 -16.64 3.02
C TRP A 368 -4.61 -18.14 2.81
N PRO A 369 -3.60 -18.91 3.19
CA PRO A 369 -3.56 -20.36 2.94
C PRO A 369 -4.80 -21.07 3.46
N GLY A 370 -5.36 -21.95 2.64
CA GLY A 370 -6.53 -22.76 3.02
C GLY A 370 -7.87 -22.00 3.08
N LYS A 371 -7.87 -20.67 2.93
CA LYS A 371 -9.08 -19.83 2.95
C LYS A 371 -9.30 -19.09 1.62
N VAL A 372 -8.29 -18.38 1.12
CA VAL A 372 -8.33 -17.77 -0.20
C VAL A 372 -7.80 -18.80 -1.22
N LYS A 373 -8.58 -19.02 -2.27
CA LYS A 373 -8.21 -20.00 -3.32
C LYS A 373 -6.96 -19.53 -4.07
N ALA A 374 -5.96 -20.38 -4.14
CA ALA A 374 -4.70 -20.12 -4.81
C ALA A 374 -4.86 -20.01 -6.35
N GLY A 375 -4.07 -19.13 -6.96
CA GLY A 375 -3.97 -18.95 -8.41
C GLY A 375 -5.19 -18.27 -9.06
N VAL A 376 -6.05 -17.64 -8.28
CA VAL A 376 -7.23 -16.95 -8.80
C VAL A 376 -6.86 -15.55 -9.30
N VAL A 377 -7.33 -15.23 -10.51
CA VAL A 377 -7.36 -13.86 -11.04
C VAL A 377 -8.80 -13.39 -10.99
N ASN A 378 -9.05 -12.32 -10.24
CA ASN A 378 -10.39 -11.81 -9.98
C ASN A 378 -10.55 -10.38 -10.51
N ASP A 379 -11.69 -10.07 -11.10
CA ASP A 379 -12.01 -8.77 -11.70
C ASP A 379 -13.02 -7.94 -10.88
N HIS A 380 -13.32 -8.37 -9.66
CA HIS A 380 -14.16 -7.60 -8.75
C HIS A 380 -13.59 -6.20 -8.53
N GLN A 381 -14.43 -5.19 -8.69
CA GLN A 381 -14.06 -3.79 -8.49
C GLN A 381 -14.04 -3.46 -7.01
N LEU A 382 -12.87 -3.08 -6.49
CA LEU A 382 -12.70 -2.66 -5.10
C LEU A 382 -11.83 -1.40 -5.02
N ALA A 383 -12.01 -0.64 -3.95
CA ALA A 383 -11.18 0.52 -3.64
C ALA A 383 -10.70 0.48 -2.19
N PHE A 384 -9.71 1.28 -1.85
CA PHE A 384 -9.08 1.25 -0.53
C PHE A 384 -10.02 1.48 0.65
N TYR A 385 -11.10 2.22 0.48
CA TYR A 385 -12.10 2.39 1.52
C TYR A 385 -12.91 1.11 1.82
N ASP A 386 -12.78 0.05 1.00
CA ASP A 386 -13.35 -1.27 1.21
C ASP A 386 -12.54 -2.13 2.20
N ILE A 387 -11.29 -1.75 2.47
CA ILE A 387 -10.39 -2.48 3.38
C ILE A 387 -11.00 -2.55 4.79
N MET A 388 -11.49 -1.43 5.30
CA MET A 388 -12.02 -1.37 6.66
C MET A 388 -13.24 -2.28 6.87
N PRO A 389 -14.33 -2.22 6.07
CA PRO A 389 -15.45 -3.16 6.21
C PRO A 389 -15.04 -4.61 5.97
N THR A 390 -14.10 -4.87 5.06
CA THR A 390 -13.58 -6.23 4.81
C THR A 390 -12.87 -6.79 6.03
N PHE A 391 -11.98 -6.02 6.65
CA PHE A 391 -11.31 -6.48 7.87
C PHE A 391 -12.30 -6.69 9.01
N CYS A 392 -13.26 -5.77 9.20
CA CYS A 392 -14.30 -5.95 10.20
C CYS A 392 -15.09 -7.25 10.01
N GLU A 393 -15.45 -7.59 8.76
CA GLU A 393 -16.17 -8.82 8.45
C GLU A 393 -15.30 -10.06 8.70
N LEU A 394 -14.03 -10.07 8.21
CA LEU A 394 -13.09 -11.18 8.36
C LEU A 394 -12.74 -11.49 9.83
N VAL A 395 -12.74 -10.46 10.70
CA VAL A 395 -12.50 -10.64 12.13
C VAL A 395 -13.79 -10.89 12.94
N GLY A 396 -14.95 -10.96 12.27
CA GLY A 396 -16.24 -11.22 12.88
C GLY A 396 -16.79 -10.06 13.71
N ASP A 397 -16.42 -8.80 13.40
CA ASP A 397 -16.89 -7.63 14.13
C ASP A 397 -18.30 -7.19 13.69
N LYS A 398 -19.31 -7.77 14.33
CA LYS A 398 -20.72 -7.43 14.09
C LYS A 398 -21.13 -6.02 14.53
N ARG A 399 -20.23 -5.26 15.18
CA ARG A 399 -20.49 -3.88 15.64
C ARG A 399 -20.35 -2.87 14.49
N PHE A 400 -19.56 -3.21 13.47
CA PHE A 400 -19.36 -2.37 12.30
C PHE A 400 -20.60 -2.32 11.41
N PRO A 401 -20.97 -1.18 10.79
CA PRO A 401 -20.40 0.15 11.03
C PRO A 401 -21.02 0.88 12.24
N LYS A 402 -22.20 0.46 12.69
CA LYS A 402 -23.12 1.23 13.57
C LYS A 402 -22.47 1.75 14.88
N LYS A 403 -21.61 0.95 15.50
CA LYS A 403 -20.96 1.33 16.79
C LYS A 403 -19.71 2.18 16.62
N TYR A 404 -19.24 2.33 15.41
CA TYR A 404 -18.04 3.11 15.11
C TYR A 404 -18.34 4.50 14.55
N LEU A 405 -19.58 4.72 14.09
CA LEU A 405 -20.05 6.04 13.66
C LEU A 405 -20.12 7.00 14.84
N ASN A 406 -19.54 8.18 14.68
CA ASN A 406 -19.63 9.27 15.64
C ASN A 406 -20.89 10.11 15.38
N LYS A 407 -21.94 9.85 16.16
CA LYS A 407 -23.23 10.55 16.04
C LYS A 407 -23.17 12.07 16.27
N LYS A 408 -22.05 12.58 16.80
CA LYS A 408 -21.84 14.03 17.02
C LYS A 408 -21.18 14.70 15.82
N LEU A 409 -20.60 13.91 14.93
CA LEU A 409 -19.98 14.38 13.70
C LEU A 409 -21.05 14.27 12.59
N GLU A 410 -21.50 15.42 12.09
CA GLU A 410 -22.48 15.46 11.02
C GLU A 410 -21.96 14.77 9.76
N GLY A 411 -22.75 13.86 9.24
CA GLY A 411 -22.38 13.11 8.03
C GLY A 411 -21.30 12.06 8.22
N ASP A 412 -20.92 11.68 9.45
CA ASP A 412 -19.94 10.61 9.65
C ASP A 412 -20.44 9.30 9.00
N CYS A 413 -19.60 8.68 8.18
CA CYS A 413 -19.93 7.51 7.36
C CYS A 413 -18.74 6.60 7.14
N PHE A 414 -19.03 5.40 6.65
CA PHE A 414 -18.08 4.50 6.00
C PHE A 414 -18.65 4.18 4.61
N ASP A 415 -17.86 4.35 3.58
CA ASP A 415 -18.31 4.27 2.18
C ASP A 415 -18.01 2.90 1.54
N GLY A 416 -17.15 2.11 2.18
CA GLY A 416 -16.69 0.85 1.65
C GLY A 416 -17.71 -0.28 1.69
N ILE A 417 -17.56 -1.19 0.74
CA ILE A 417 -18.26 -2.47 0.67
C ILE A 417 -17.24 -3.58 0.92
N SER A 418 -17.56 -4.49 1.84
CA SER A 418 -16.68 -5.62 2.11
C SER A 418 -16.54 -6.54 0.88
N PHE A 419 -15.29 -6.89 0.54
CA PHE A 419 -14.99 -7.92 -0.45
C PHE A 419 -14.58 -9.27 0.17
N ALA A 420 -14.88 -9.46 1.47
CA ALA A 420 -14.67 -10.74 2.14
C ALA A 420 -15.41 -11.91 1.48
N PRO A 421 -16.66 -11.75 0.97
CA PRO A 421 -17.32 -12.84 0.25
C PRO A 421 -16.52 -13.32 -0.96
N THR A 422 -15.99 -12.41 -1.78
CA THR A 422 -15.13 -12.74 -2.93
C THR A 422 -13.85 -13.48 -2.48
N LEU A 423 -13.19 -13.02 -1.42
CA LEU A 423 -11.98 -13.69 -0.88
C LEU A 423 -12.26 -15.12 -0.43
N LEU A 424 -13.46 -15.37 0.12
CA LEU A 424 -13.86 -16.67 0.65
C LEU A 424 -14.59 -17.56 -0.39
N GLY A 425 -14.65 -17.14 -1.66
CA GLY A 425 -15.25 -17.89 -2.75
C GLY A 425 -16.78 -17.93 -2.71
N ASN A 426 -17.42 -16.93 -2.09
CA ASN A 426 -18.86 -16.74 -2.02
C ASN A 426 -19.30 -15.55 -2.89
N ASP A 427 -19.04 -15.64 -4.18
CA ASP A 427 -19.30 -14.53 -5.14
C ASP A 427 -20.80 -14.17 -5.23
N GLU A 428 -21.71 -15.10 -4.97
CA GLU A 428 -23.15 -14.83 -4.94
C GLU A 428 -23.56 -13.84 -3.83
N ALA A 429 -22.81 -13.81 -2.73
CA ALA A 429 -23.05 -12.88 -1.63
C ALA A 429 -22.30 -11.54 -1.81
N GLN A 430 -21.41 -11.47 -2.80
CA GLN A 430 -20.61 -10.28 -3.03
C GLN A 430 -21.47 -9.15 -3.59
N LYS A 431 -21.46 -8.01 -2.89
CA LYS A 431 -22.10 -6.78 -3.35
C LYS A 431 -21.14 -6.00 -4.24
N ALA A 432 -21.64 -5.48 -5.34
CA ALA A 432 -20.92 -4.56 -6.19
C ALA A 432 -21.11 -3.12 -5.75
N HIS A 433 -20.16 -2.25 -6.05
CA HIS A 433 -20.33 -0.81 -5.96
C HIS A 433 -21.25 -0.30 -7.08
N ASP A 434 -22.20 0.59 -6.74
CA ASP A 434 -22.93 1.38 -7.74
C ASP A 434 -22.00 2.37 -8.45
N PHE A 435 -21.00 2.86 -7.74
CA PHE A 435 -19.95 3.76 -8.25
C PHE A 435 -18.69 3.68 -7.37
N LEU A 436 -17.53 4.04 -7.96
CA LEU A 436 -16.28 4.36 -7.25
C LEU A 436 -15.98 5.84 -7.44
N TYR A 437 -15.44 6.51 -6.38
CA TYR A 437 -15.33 7.96 -6.32
C TYR A 437 -13.94 8.43 -5.87
N TRP A 438 -13.42 9.48 -6.52
CA TRP A 438 -12.14 10.13 -6.22
C TRP A 438 -12.24 11.65 -6.34
N GLU A 439 -11.65 12.37 -5.39
CA GLU A 439 -11.33 13.80 -5.50
C GLU A 439 -9.84 14.01 -5.27
N PHE A 440 -9.23 14.87 -6.07
CA PHE A 440 -7.85 15.26 -5.90
C PHE A 440 -7.66 16.75 -6.12
N HIS A 441 -7.42 17.48 -5.02
CA HIS A 441 -7.36 18.92 -4.96
C HIS A 441 -6.22 19.52 -5.80
N GLU A 442 -4.98 18.96 -5.69
CA GLU A 442 -3.78 19.60 -6.24
C GLU A 442 -3.81 19.76 -7.77
N THR A 443 -4.51 18.89 -8.47
CA THR A 443 -4.70 18.97 -9.92
C THR A 443 -6.13 19.32 -10.33
N ASP A 444 -6.99 19.60 -9.35
CA ASP A 444 -8.40 19.94 -9.53
C ASP A 444 -9.12 18.92 -10.41
N GLN A 445 -9.12 17.67 -9.94
CA GLN A 445 -9.73 16.54 -10.63
C GLN A 445 -10.73 15.80 -9.74
N ILE A 446 -11.81 15.31 -10.37
CA ILE A 446 -12.73 14.35 -9.77
C ILE A 446 -12.83 13.14 -10.70
N GLY A 447 -12.68 11.94 -10.17
CA GLY A 447 -12.91 10.68 -10.86
C GLY A 447 -14.21 10.02 -10.38
N LEU A 448 -15.00 9.48 -11.29
CA LEU A 448 -16.16 8.67 -10.98
C LEU A 448 -16.23 7.47 -11.94
N ARG A 449 -16.38 6.26 -11.40
CA ARG A 449 -16.59 5.07 -12.19
C ARG A 449 -17.94 4.43 -11.86
N MET A 450 -18.73 4.11 -12.89
CA MET A 450 -20.01 3.41 -12.80
C MET A 450 -20.01 2.23 -13.79
N GLY A 451 -19.78 1.01 -13.30
CA GLY A 451 -19.57 -0.14 -14.16
C GLY A 451 -18.36 0.05 -15.08
N ASP A 452 -18.55 0.04 -16.40
CA ASP A 452 -17.52 0.29 -17.39
C ASP A 452 -17.33 1.76 -17.76
N TRP A 453 -18.23 2.63 -17.30
CA TRP A 453 -18.16 4.06 -17.57
C TRP A 453 -17.28 4.78 -16.56
N LYS A 454 -16.34 5.56 -17.07
CA LYS A 454 -15.42 6.40 -16.28
C LYS A 454 -15.57 7.87 -16.67
N MET A 455 -15.86 8.71 -15.67
CA MET A 455 -15.82 10.16 -15.84
C MET A 455 -14.62 10.74 -15.12
N VAL A 456 -13.86 11.59 -15.80
CA VAL A 456 -12.81 12.43 -15.22
C VAL A 456 -13.20 13.88 -15.41
N VAL A 457 -13.49 14.56 -14.31
CA VAL A 457 -13.75 16.02 -14.32
C VAL A 457 -12.43 16.74 -14.08
N LYS A 458 -12.04 17.60 -15.00
CA LYS A 458 -10.82 18.43 -14.87
C LYS A 458 -11.22 19.91 -14.85
N LYS A 459 -10.95 20.58 -13.74
CA LYS A 459 -11.31 22.02 -13.57
C LYS A 459 -12.78 22.28 -13.94
N GLY A 460 -13.67 21.42 -13.48
CA GLY A 460 -15.12 21.52 -13.74
C GLY A 460 -15.59 21.02 -15.11
N VAL A 461 -14.69 20.56 -16.00
CA VAL A 461 -15.05 20.03 -17.33
C VAL A 461 -15.09 18.51 -17.27
N PRO A 462 -16.25 17.86 -17.53
CA PRO A 462 -16.37 16.41 -17.55
C PRO A 462 -15.84 15.83 -18.87
N HIS A 463 -15.12 14.71 -18.76
CA HIS A 463 -14.68 13.84 -19.85
C HIS A 463 -15.18 12.44 -19.55
N LEU A 464 -15.73 11.71 -20.54
CA LEU A 464 -16.34 10.41 -20.37
C LEU A 464 -15.68 9.35 -21.24
N TYR A 465 -15.42 8.18 -20.68
CA TYR A 465 -14.77 7.06 -21.33
C TYR A 465 -15.51 5.74 -21.08
N ASN A 466 -15.51 4.83 -22.06
CA ASN A 466 -16.01 3.46 -21.89
C ASN A 466 -14.80 2.52 -21.73
N LEU A 467 -14.50 2.10 -20.52
CA LEU A 467 -13.31 1.28 -20.21
C LEU A 467 -13.36 -0.14 -20.80
N ALA A 468 -14.53 -0.65 -21.19
CA ALA A 468 -14.67 -1.93 -21.86
C ALA A 468 -14.14 -1.88 -23.30
N GLU A 469 -14.20 -0.71 -23.95
CA GLU A 469 -13.79 -0.49 -25.34
C GLU A 469 -12.48 0.31 -25.44
N ASP A 470 -12.25 1.20 -24.47
CA ASP A 470 -11.14 2.16 -24.42
C ASP A 470 -10.51 2.20 -23.04
N ILE A 471 -9.77 1.16 -22.67
CA ILE A 471 -9.11 1.06 -21.35
C ILE A 471 -8.03 2.13 -21.16
N HIS A 472 -7.50 2.69 -22.24
CA HIS A 472 -6.51 3.75 -22.21
C HIS A 472 -7.11 5.15 -22.11
N GLU A 473 -8.45 5.30 -22.11
CA GLU A 473 -9.17 6.58 -21.97
C GLU A 473 -8.73 7.62 -23.03
N ASP A 474 -8.51 7.20 -24.28
CA ASP A 474 -8.06 8.06 -25.37
C ASP A 474 -9.21 8.83 -26.04
N HIS A 475 -10.42 8.28 -26.03
CA HIS A 475 -11.57 8.77 -26.76
C HIS A 475 -12.63 9.31 -25.82
N ASP A 476 -12.66 10.63 -25.65
CA ASP A 476 -13.73 11.30 -24.88
C ASP A 476 -15.05 11.25 -25.64
N VAL A 477 -16.03 10.55 -25.07
CA VAL A 477 -17.36 10.36 -25.65
C VAL A 477 -18.45 11.17 -24.89
N ALA A 478 -18.09 12.14 -24.08
CA ALA A 478 -19.04 12.93 -23.27
C ALA A 478 -20.12 13.60 -24.12
N ALA A 479 -19.77 14.15 -25.27
CA ALA A 479 -20.72 14.80 -26.18
C ALA A 479 -21.72 13.80 -26.82
N GLN A 480 -21.39 12.51 -26.85
CA GLN A 480 -22.22 11.44 -27.46
C GLN A 480 -23.21 10.85 -26.44
N HIS A 481 -22.94 11.03 -25.13
CA HIS A 481 -23.73 10.47 -24.04
C HIS A 481 -24.15 11.51 -22.99
N PRO A 482 -24.88 12.61 -23.38
CA PRO A 482 -25.21 13.71 -22.49
C PRO A 482 -26.05 13.29 -21.27
N ASP A 483 -26.95 12.32 -21.44
CA ASP A 483 -27.80 11.84 -20.35
C ASP A 483 -26.98 11.09 -19.29
N LEU A 484 -26.01 10.27 -19.70
CA LEU A 484 -25.12 9.58 -18.79
C LEU A 484 -24.17 10.56 -18.08
N VAL A 485 -23.64 11.55 -18.81
CA VAL A 485 -22.86 12.64 -18.21
C VAL A 485 -23.67 13.35 -17.12
N ASN A 486 -24.94 13.67 -17.38
CA ASN A 486 -25.80 14.31 -16.39
C ASN A 486 -26.08 13.39 -15.18
N GLN A 487 -26.33 12.09 -15.40
CA GLN A 487 -26.48 11.13 -14.32
C GLN A 487 -25.23 11.07 -13.43
N MET A 488 -24.06 10.95 -14.03
CA MET A 488 -22.78 10.88 -13.29
C MET A 488 -22.46 12.19 -12.56
N LYS A 489 -22.78 13.35 -13.15
CA LYS A 489 -22.70 14.65 -12.47
C LYS A 489 -23.56 14.70 -11.21
N GLN A 490 -24.80 14.17 -11.25
CA GLN A 490 -25.66 14.12 -10.05
C GLN A 490 -25.04 13.27 -8.94
N VAL A 491 -24.37 12.16 -9.28
CA VAL A 491 -23.65 11.35 -8.29
C VAL A 491 -22.52 12.19 -7.69
N ILE A 492 -21.72 12.88 -8.51
CA ILE A 492 -20.61 13.74 -8.01
C ILE A 492 -21.15 14.81 -7.05
N LEU A 493 -22.23 15.50 -7.42
CA LEU A 493 -22.81 16.56 -6.58
C LEU A 493 -23.37 16.03 -5.25
N ARG A 494 -23.86 14.79 -5.24
CA ARG A 494 -24.36 14.13 -4.03
C ARG A 494 -23.24 13.68 -3.10
N GLU A 495 -22.15 13.14 -3.66
CA GLU A 495 -21.04 12.56 -2.89
C GLU A 495 -19.97 13.59 -2.49
N HIS A 496 -20.00 14.78 -3.09
CA HIS A 496 -19.09 15.85 -2.71
C HIS A 496 -19.53 16.53 -1.42
N ARG A 497 -18.66 16.54 -0.42
CA ARG A 497 -18.79 17.42 0.75
C ARG A 497 -17.80 18.57 0.65
N PRO A 498 -18.22 19.83 0.86
CA PRO A 498 -17.30 20.96 0.87
C PRO A 498 -16.14 20.77 1.85
N ASN A 499 -14.93 21.10 1.41
CA ASN A 499 -13.73 21.03 2.23
C ASN A 499 -12.82 22.22 1.90
N ASP A 500 -12.71 23.18 2.83
CA ASP A 500 -11.95 24.43 2.64
C ASP A 500 -10.44 24.20 2.51
N LEU A 501 -9.91 23.09 3.06
CA LEU A 501 -8.50 22.74 2.95
C LEU A 501 -8.15 22.13 1.59
N PHE A 502 -9.11 21.48 0.95
CA PHE A 502 -8.93 20.71 -0.28
C PHE A 502 -10.06 20.99 -1.30
N PRO A 503 -10.29 22.25 -1.71
CA PRO A 503 -11.35 22.55 -2.65
C PRO A 503 -11.10 21.95 -4.03
N VAL A 504 -12.19 21.53 -4.69
CA VAL A 504 -12.21 21.07 -6.09
C VAL A 504 -13.32 21.77 -6.85
N THR A 505 -13.16 21.93 -8.17
CA THR A 505 -14.17 22.54 -9.04
C THR A 505 -15.17 21.47 -9.49
N LEU A 506 -16.42 21.61 -9.05
CA LEU A 506 -17.49 20.70 -9.42
C LEU A 506 -17.87 20.84 -10.92
N PRO A 507 -18.40 19.77 -11.54
CA PRO A 507 -18.83 19.80 -12.93
C PRO A 507 -19.99 20.76 -13.14
N LYS A 508 -19.87 21.60 -14.19
CA LYS A 508 -20.90 22.58 -14.58
C LYS A 508 -22.03 21.94 -15.37
#